data_b52b505f3d735d935f1f89cc58aaac8a
#
_entry.id   b52b505f3d735d935f1f89cc58aaac8a
#
_cell.length_a   1.000
_cell.length_b   1.000
_cell.length_c   1.000
_cell.angle_alpha   90.00
_cell.angle_beta   90.00
_cell.angle_gamma   90.00
#
_symmetry.space_group_name_H-M   'P 1'
#
loop_
_entity.id
_entity.type
_entity.pdbx_description
1 polymer ?
#
loop_
_entity_poly.entity_id
_entity_poly.type
_entity_poly.pdbx_seq_one_letter_code
_entity_poly.pdbx_strand_id
1 'polypeptide(L)'
;MELLAKFFLCQGRINRRTWFTRIVILGLPCVAFGMLANELAGDPGAALFALAFTWGALAVSTQRMHDIGRSGLSLLLLLIPVLGPLWVLLLVFRRGGEGKNRYGEDPLSRHDYLQVNIAK
;
A
#
# COMPACT_ATOMS: atom_id res chain seq x y z
N MET A 1 -4.75 5.92 17.18
CA MET A 1 -5.63 4.95 16.52
C MET A 1 -5.73 5.19 15.01
N GLU A 2 -6.02 6.42 14.59
CA GLU A 2 -6.09 6.76 13.14
C GLU A 2 -4.79 6.49 12.40
N LEU A 3 -3.65 6.76 13.03
CA LEU A 3 -2.35 6.53 12.42
C LEU A 3 -2.13 5.06 12.09
N LEU A 4 -2.45 4.17 13.05
CA LEU A 4 -2.35 2.72 12.85
C LEU A 4 -3.31 2.24 11.76
N ALA A 5 -4.52 2.81 11.73
CA ALA A 5 -5.51 2.48 10.72
C ALA A 5 -4.99 2.75 9.29
N LYS A 6 -4.24 3.84 9.10
CA LYS A 6 -3.66 4.17 7.79
C LYS A 6 -2.66 3.13 7.29
N PHE A 7 -2.01 2.42 8.20
CA PHE A 7 -0.99 1.42 7.84
C PHE A 7 -1.54 -0.01 7.77
N PHE A 8 -2.60 -0.31 8.51
CA PHE A 8 -3.06 -1.70 8.68
C PHE A 8 -4.46 -1.98 8.13
N LEU A 9 -5.22 -0.96 7.78
CA LEU A 9 -6.51 -1.15 7.10
C LEU A 9 -6.36 -1.04 5.59
N CYS A 10 -7.13 -1.85 4.89
CA CYS A 10 -7.09 -1.93 3.43
C CYS A 10 -8.08 -0.98 2.76
N GLN A 11 -8.53 0.06 3.45
CA GLN A 11 -9.53 1.00 2.95
C GLN A 11 -8.90 2.27 2.39
N GLY A 12 -9.56 2.84 1.37
CA GLY A 12 -9.17 4.12 0.80
C GLY A 12 -8.19 3.99 -0.37
N ARG A 13 -7.65 5.13 -0.78
CA ARG A 13 -6.72 5.27 -1.90
C ARG A 13 -5.51 6.07 -1.46
N ILE A 14 -4.35 5.74 -2.00
CA ILE A 14 -3.13 6.52 -1.79
C ILE A 14 -2.37 6.71 -3.09
N ASN A 15 -1.65 7.83 -3.23
CA ASN A 15 -0.80 8.09 -4.38
C ASN A 15 0.54 7.35 -4.27
N ARG A 16 1.34 7.38 -5.35
CA ARG A 16 2.64 6.69 -5.40
C ARG A 16 3.60 7.17 -4.33
N ARG A 17 3.67 8.48 -4.10
CA ARG A 17 4.56 9.08 -3.11
C ARG A 17 4.18 8.64 -1.70
N THR A 18 2.89 8.67 -1.37
CA THR A 18 2.38 8.21 -0.07
C THR A 18 2.63 6.72 0.13
N TRP A 19 2.45 5.89 -0.91
CA TRP A 19 2.74 4.46 -0.84
C TRP A 19 4.21 4.24 -0.47
N PHE A 20 5.12 4.87 -1.20
CA PHE A 20 6.56 4.74 -0.95
C PHE A 20 6.92 5.19 0.46
N THR A 21 6.43 6.37 0.88
CA THR A 21 6.69 6.92 2.20
C THR A 21 6.20 5.99 3.31
N ARG A 22 5.00 5.44 3.17
CA ARG A 22 4.45 4.50 4.17
C ARG A 22 5.21 3.20 4.24
N ILE A 23 5.65 2.66 3.09
CA ILE A 23 6.47 1.44 3.07
C ILE A 23 7.79 1.68 3.80
N VAL A 24 8.45 2.82 3.59
CA VAL A 24 9.70 3.17 4.26
C VAL A 24 9.47 3.38 5.77
N ILE A 25 8.44 4.14 6.16
CA ILE A 25 8.12 4.40 7.56
C ILE A 25 7.78 3.10 8.31
N LEU A 26 7.12 2.17 7.65
CA LEU A 26 6.80 0.87 8.24
C LEU A 26 8.02 -0.05 8.26
N GLY A 27 8.80 -0.07 7.19
CA GLY A 27 9.91 -0.99 7.00
C GLY A 27 11.10 -0.71 7.90
N LEU A 28 11.52 0.55 8.02
CA LEU A 28 12.70 0.89 8.82
C LEU A 28 12.57 0.47 10.29
N PRO A 29 11.48 0.83 11.02
CA PRO A 29 11.31 0.36 12.38
C PRO A 29 11.17 -1.17 12.49
N CYS A 30 10.46 -1.80 11.55
CA CYS A 30 10.28 -3.26 11.57
C CYS A 30 11.62 -3.99 11.40
N VAL A 31 12.51 -3.49 10.55
CA VAL A 31 13.85 -4.06 10.40
C VAL A 31 14.65 -3.83 11.69
N ALA A 32 14.71 -2.60 12.20
CA ALA A 32 15.48 -2.27 13.38
C ALA A 32 15.04 -3.05 14.62
N PHE A 33 13.74 -3.04 14.92
CA PHE A 33 13.20 -3.77 16.07
C PHE A 33 13.18 -5.27 15.84
N GLY A 34 13.03 -5.72 14.60
CA GLY A 34 13.11 -7.14 14.24
C GLY A 34 14.51 -7.71 14.50
N MET A 35 15.56 -6.96 14.15
CA MET A 35 16.94 -7.35 14.45
C MET A 35 17.17 -7.42 15.95
N LEU A 36 16.73 -6.40 16.70
CA LEU A 36 16.85 -6.39 18.16
C LEU A 36 16.08 -7.55 18.78
N ALA A 37 14.86 -7.80 18.32
CA ALA A 37 14.04 -8.91 18.81
C ALA A 37 14.68 -10.27 18.51
N ASN A 38 15.37 -10.40 17.38
CA ASN A 38 16.11 -11.63 17.04
C ASN A 38 17.25 -11.87 18.04
N GLU A 39 17.96 -10.82 18.42
CA GLU A 39 19.04 -10.95 19.43
C GLU A 39 18.50 -11.31 20.82
N LEU A 40 17.34 -10.80 21.19
CA LEU A 40 16.76 -11.02 22.52
C LEU A 40 15.92 -12.30 22.63
N ALA A 41 15.23 -12.70 21.57
CA ALA A 41 14.26 -13.81 21.60
C ALA A 41 14.40 -14.78 20.43
N GLY A 42 15.43 -14.62 19.58
CA GLY A 42 15.66 -15.49 18.43
C GLY A 42 14.65 -15.33 17.32
N ASP A 43 14.54 -16.35 16.46
CA ASP A 43 13.66 -16.32 15.29
C ASP A 43 12.20 -15.94 15.56
N PRO A 44 11.57 -16.38 16.67
CA PRO A 44 10.20 -15.94 16.97
C PRO A 44 10.06 -14.43 17.14
N GLY A 45 11.06 -13.77 17.72
CA GLY A 45 11.07 -12.31 17.87
C GLY A 45 11.13 -11.62 16.51
N ALA A 46 12.06 -12.04 15.66
CA ALA A 46 12.16 -11.51 14.29
C ALA A 46 10.88 -11.75 13.49
N ALA A 47 10.28 -12.94 13.64
CA ALA A 47 9.07 -13.31 12.92
C ALA A 47 7.88 -12.39 13.21
N LEU A 48 7.72 -11.92 14.46
CA LEU A 48 6.65 -10.98 14.81
C LEU A 48 6.75 -9.70 13.97
N PHE A 49 7.93 -9.12 13.86
CA PHE A 49 8.12 -7.89 13.08
C PHE A 49 8.01 -8.13 11.59
N ALA A 50 8.44 -9.31 11.09
CA ALA A 50 8.26 -9.71 9.70
C ALA A 50 6.78 -9.83 9.36
N LEU A 51 5.96 -10.42 10.23
CA LEU A 51 4.51 -10.54 10.05
C LEU A 51 3.83 -9.17 10.07
N ALA A 52 4.22 -8.30 11.01
CA ALA A 52 3.67 -6.94 11.09
C ALA A 52 3.99 -6.15 9.82
N PHE A 53 5.22 -6.22 9.33
CA PHE A 53 5.62 -5.56 8.08
C PHE A 53 4.84 -6.13 6.88
N THR A 54 4.74 -7.44 6.78
CA THR A 54 4.05 -8.10 5.67
C THR A 54 2.59 -7.66 5.61
N TRP A 55 1.89 -7.70 6.73
CA TRP A 55 0.49 -7.26 6.77
C TRP A 55 0.35 -5.79 6.42
N GLY A 56 1.15 -4.92 7.03
CA GLY A 56 1.12 -3.48 6.75
C GLY A 56 1.46 -3.17 5.30
N ALA A 57 2.46 -3.84 4.73
CA ALA A 57 2.84 -3.67 3.33
C ALA A 57 1.71 -4.11 2.38
N LEU A 58 1.02 -5.21 2.69
CA LEU A 58 -0.13 -5.66 1.91
C LEU A 58 -1.29 -4.65 2.02
N ALA A 59 -1.57 -4.15 3.22
CA ALA A 59 -2.64 -3.17 3.43
C ALA A 59 -2.37 -1.86 2.68
N VAL A 60 -1.17 -1.33 2.80
CA VAL A 60 -0.76 -0.10 2.10
C VAL A 60 -0.76 -0.31 0.59
N SER A 61 -0.30 -1.46 0.12
CA SER A 61 -0.31 -1.79 -1.31
C SER A 61 -1.73 -1.99 -1.84
N THR A 62 -2.65 -2.53 -1.03
CA THR A 62 -4.07 -2.60 -1.37
C THR A 62 -4.66 -1.20 -1.59
N GLN A 63 -4.34 -0.26 -0.71
CA GLN A 63 -4.76 1.14 -0.87
C GLN A 63 -4.20 1.73 -2.18
N ARG A 64 -3.00 1.34 -2.56
CA ARG A 64 -2.40 1.77 -3.82
C ARG A 64 -3.10 1.13 -5.03
N MET A 65 -3.46 -0.15 -4.94
CA MET A 65 -4.26 -0.81 -5.98
C MET A 65 -5.62 -0.11 -6.15
N HIS A 66 -6.25 0.31 -5.05
CA HIS A 66 -7.51 1.06 -5.10
C HIS A 66 -7.36 2.37 -5.88
N ASP A 67 -6.21 3.03 -5.80
CA ASP A 67 -5.96 4.28 -6.51
C ASP A 67 -5.94 4.09 -8.04
N ILE A 68 -5.50 2.92 -8.51
CA ILE A 68 -5.54 2.58 -9.94
C ILE A 68 -6.83 1.86 -10.36
N GLY A 69 -7.83 1.81 -9.47
CA GLY A 69 -9.13 1.22 -9.73
C GLY A 69 -9.17 -0.31 -9.62
N ARG A 70 -8.15 -0.93 -9.01
CA ARG A 70 -8.07 -2.38 -8.82
C ARG A 70 -8.34 -2.75 -7.37
N SER A 71 -8.87 -3.95 -7.16
CA SER A 71 -9.03 -4.50 -5.81
C SER A 71 -7.68 -5.01 -5.26
N GLY A 72 -7.62 -5.23 -3.94
CA GLY A 72 -6.45 -5.85 -3.30
C GLY A 72 -6.17 -7.27 -3.77
N LEU A 73 -7.15 -7.93 -4.39
CA LEU A 73 -6.96 -9.25 -5.00
C LEU A 73 -5.88 -9.25 -6.09
N SER A 74 -5.58 -8.09 -6.68
CA SER A 74 -4.46 -7.94 -7.62
C SER A 74 -3.12 -8.32 -7.00
N LEU A 75 -2.98 -8.25 -5.67
CA LEU A 75 -1.77 -8.65 -4.96
C LEU A 75 -1.56 -10.17 -4.95
N LEU A 76 -2.58 -10.96 -5.27
CA LEU A 76 -2.42 -12.41 -5.43
C LEU A 76 -1.45 -12.76 -6.57
N LEU A 77 -1.20 -11.83 -7.48
CA LEU A 77 -0.16 -11.98 -8.50
C LEU A 77 1.23 -12.20 -7.90
N LEU A 78 1.47 -11.75 -6.66
CA LEU A 78 2.73 -11.98 -5.97
C LEU A 78 3.03 -13.46 -5.77
N LEU A 79 2.02 -14.33 -5.83
CA LEU A 79 2.20 -15.78 -5.73
C LEU A 79 2.87 -16.39 -6.96
N ILE A 80 2.89 -15.67 -8.09
CA ILE A 80 3.59 -16.12 -9.30
C ILE A 80 5.07 -15.78 -9.15
N PRO A 81 5.99 -16.79 -9.11
CA PRO A 81 7.41 -16.50 -8.94
C PRO A 81 7.96 -15.60 -10.05
N VAL A 82 8.79 -14.64 -9.69
CA VAL A 82 9.48 -13.68 -10.56
C VAL A 82 8.52 -12.73 -11.31
N LEU A 83 7.60 -13.26 -12.10
CA LEU A 83 6.68 -12.44 -12.91
C LEU A 83 5.67 -11.68 -12.05
N GLY A 84 5.18 -12.30 -10.97
CA GLY A 84 4.21 -11.68 -10.08
C GLY A 84 4.72 -10.41 -9.39
N PRO A 85 5.84 -10.47 -8.67
CA PRO A 85 6.44 -9.28 -8.06
C PRO A 85 6.75 -8.18 -9.06
N LEU A 86 7.27 -8.51 -10.24
CA LEU A 86 7.53 -7.53 -11.30
C LEU A 86 6.24 -6.86 -11.77
N TRP A 87 5.20 -7.64 -11.98
CA TRP A 87 3.89 -7.12 -12.42
C TRP A 87 3.27 -6.20 -11.38
N VAL A 88 3.29 -6.61 -10.10
CA VAL A 88 2.77 -5.78 -8.99
C VAL A 88 3.57 -4.49 -8.88
N LEU A 89 4.88 -4.54 -9.03
CA LEU A 89 5.73 -3.35 -9.01
C LEU A 89 5.34 -2.37 -10.12
N LEU A 90 5.10 -2.87 -11.33
CA LEU A 90 4.62 -2.04 -12.44
C LEU A 90 3.26 -1.42 -12.13
N LEU A 91 2.33 -2.18 -11.52
CA LEU A 91 1.02 -1.66 -11.13
C LEU A 91 1.13 -0.56 -10.08
N VAL A 92 2.00 -0.75 -9.08
CA VAL A 92 2.20 0.23 -8.00
C VAL A 92 2.70 1.57 -8.56
N PHE A 93 3.60 1.54 -9.54
CA PHE A 93 4.15 2.76 -10.15
C PHE A 93 3.29 3.32 -11.28
N ARG A 94 2.22 2.63 -11.66
CA ARG A 94 1.27 3.14 -12.65
C ARG A 94 0.57 4.39 -12.11
N ARG A 95 0.27 5.34 -12.99
CA ARG A 95 -0.49 6.53 -12.62
C ARG A 95 -1.88 6.12 -12.10
N GLY A 96 -2.27 6.70 -10.95
CA GLY A 96 -3.59 6.49 -10.38
C GLY A 96 -4.69 7.12 -11.22
N GLY A 97 -5.92 6.62 -11.04
CA GLY A 97 -7.10 7.18 -11.71
C GLY A 97 -7.40 8.60 -11.22
N GLU A 98 -7.78 9.48 -12.14
CA GLU A 98 -8.20 10.83 -11.81
C GLU A 98 -9.62 10.85 -11.27
N GLY A 99 -9.87 11.70 -10.27
CA GLY A 99 -11.18 11.86 -9.67
C GLY A 99 -11.59 10.70 -8.76
N LYS A 100 -12.83 10.75 -8.30
CA LYS A 100 -13.40 9.75 -7.40
C LYS A 100 -13.63 8.41 -8.11
N ASN A 101 -13.30 7.31 -7.44
CA ASN A 101 -13.67 5.98 -7.87
C ASN A 101 -14.41 5.24 -6.74
N ARG A 102 -14.75 3.96 -6.94
CA ARG A 102 -15.49 3.17 -5.94
C ARG A 102 -14.77 3.01 -4.60
N TYR A 103 -13.48 3.32 -4.54
CA TYR A 103 -12.68 3.21 -3.32
C TYR A 103 -12.49 4.53 -2.58
N GLY A 104 -12.97 5.64 -3.14
CA GLY A 104 -12.95 6.94 -2.48
C GLY A 104 -12.48 8.08 -3.38
N GLU A 105 -12.19 9.20 -2.74
CA GLU A 105 -11.74 10.41 -3.42
C GLU A 105 -10.32 10.26 -3.96
N ASP A 106 -10.00 11.03 -5.00
CA ASP A 106 -8.65 11.09 -5.56
C ASP A 106 -7.68 11.68 -4.52
N PRO A 107 -6.64 10.93 -4.11
CA PRO A 107 -5.68 11.42 -3.11
C PRO A 107 -4.88 12.64 -3.59
N LEU A 108 -4.81 12.90 -4.89
CA LEU A 108 -4.17 14.08 -5.46
C LEU A 108 -5.16 15.21 -5.73
N SER A 109 -6.45 15.01 -5.41
CA SER A 109 -7.52 15.99 -5.63
C SER A 109 -7.58 16.51 -7.07
N ARG A 110 -7.28 15.63 -8.05
CA ARG A 110 -7.36 15.96 -9.46
C ARG A 110 -8.81 16.05 -9.88
N HIS A 111 -9.14 17.10 -10.62
CA HIS A 111 -10.49 17.27 -11.12
C HIS A 111 -10.72 16.38 -12.34
N ASP A 112 -11.91 15.79 -12.39
CA ASP A 112 -12.39 15.16 -13.61
C ASP A 112 -12.86 16.29 -14.55
N TYR A 113 -12.04 16.58 -15.55
CA TYR A 113 -12.33 17.66 -16.49
C TYR A 113 -13.65 17.47 -17.24
N LEU A 114 -14.07 16.23 -17.45
CA LEU A 114 -15.34 15.94 -18.09
C LEU A 114 -16.52 16.37 -17.23
N GLN A 115 -16.46 16.09 -15.93
CA GLN A 115 -17.52 16.50 -15.00
C GLN A 115 -17.56 18.01 -14.83
N VAL A 116 -16.41 18.68 -14.76
CA VAL A 116 -16.32 20.13 -14.66
C VAL A 116 -16.97 20.80 -15.88
N ASN A 117 -16.73 20.27 -17.08
CA ASN A 117 -17.31 20.81 -18.31
C ASN A 117 -18.82 20.62 -18.37
N ILE A 118 -19.35 19.53 -17.85
CA ILE A 118 -20.79 19.25 -17.80
C ILE A 118 -21.49 20.15 -16.77
N ALA A 119 -20.80 20.44 -15.65
CA ALA A 119 -21.37 21.25 -14.57
C ALA A 119 -21.47 22.76 -14.91
N LYS A 120 -20.81 23.20 -15.97
CA LYS A 120 -20.91 24.55 -16.49
C LYS A 120 -21.97 24.66 -17.58
#